data_a9b7d31c59cbe91dd4d3667668ce399b
#
_entry.id   a9b7d31c59cbe91dd4d3667668ce399b
#
_cell.length_a   1.000
_cell.length_b   1.000
_cell.length_c   1.000
_cell.angle_alpha   90.00
_cell.angle_beta   90.00
_cell.angle_gamma   90.00
#
_symmetry.space_group_name_H-M   'P 1'
#
loop_
_entity.id
_entity.type
_entity.pdbx_description
1 polymer ?
#
loop_
_entity_poly.entity_id
_entity_poly.type
_entity_poly.pdbx_seq_one_letter_code
_entity_poly.pdbx_strand_id
1 'polypeptide(L)'
;MAPLDLDKYVEIARLCKYLPENDLKVRPRRRGRGQAAGGPVVPGLTLTLPRSFPQRLCDYVCDLLLEESNVQPVSTPVTVCGDIHGQFYDLCELFRTGGQVPDTNYIFMGDFVDRGYYSLETFTYLLALKAKWPDRITLLRGNHESRQITQVYGFYDECQTKYGNANAWRYCTKVFDMLTIAALIDEQILCVHGGLSPDIKTLDQIRTIERNQEIPHKGAFCDLVWSDPEDVDTWAISPRGAGWLFGAKVTNEFVHINNLKLICRAHQLVHEGYKFMFDEKLVTVWSAPNYCYRCGNIASIMVFKDVNTREPKLFRAVPDSERVIPPRTTTPYFL
;
A
#
# COMPACT_ATOMS: atom_id res chain seq x y z
N MET A 1 22.20 1.54 -20.03
CA MET A 1 21.57 0.42 -19.27
C MET A 1 20.47 -0.18 -20.11
N ALA A 2 20.25 -1.51 -20.06
CA ALA A 2 19.10 -2.12 -20.75
C ALA A 2 17.78 -1.57 -20.14
N PRO A 3 16.74 -1.32 -20.95
CA PRO A 3 15.45 -0.85 -20.46
C PRO A 3 14.86 -1.86 -19.45
N LEU A 4 13.99 -1.36 -18.54
CA LEU A 4 13.25 -2.19 -17.62
C LEU A 4 12.21 -3.03 -18.39
N ASP A 5 12.23 -4.34 -18.21
CA ASP A 5 11.20 -5.24 -18.75
C ASP A 5 10.01 -5.27 -17.78
N LEU A 6 9.13 -4.28 -17.90
CA LEU A 6 7.99 -4.08 -16.99
C LEU A 6 6.96 -5.21 -17.10
N ASP A 7 6.79 -5.82 -18.28
CA ASP A 7 5.91 -6.97 -18.47
C ASP A 7 6.35 -8.14 -17.61
N LYS A 8 7.62 -8.47 -17.68
CA LYS A 8 8.24 -9.51 -16.87
C LYS A 8 8.13 -9.20 -15.37
N TYR A 9 8.26 -7.94 -14.97
CA TYR A 9 8.17 -7.54 -13.56
C TYR A 9 6.77 -7.73 -13.00
N VAL A 10 5.74 -7.32 -13.74
CA VAL A 10 4.35 -7.53 -13.35
C VAL A 10 4.03 -9.02 -13.28
N GLU A 11 4.46 -9.82 -14.25
CA GLU A 11 4.21 -11.27 -14.26
C GLU A 11 4.85 -11.98 -13.07
N ILE A 12 6.11 -11.69 -12.77
CA ILE A 12 6.81 -12.32 -11.64
C ILE A 12 6.18 -11.90 -10.31
N ALA A 13 5.88 -10.61 -10.13
CA ALA A 13 5.25 -10.11 -8.94
C ALA A 13 3.86 -10.73 -8.72
N ARG A 14 3.06 -10.87 -9.80
CA ARG A 14 1.74 -11.51 -9.76
C ARG A 14 1.76 -12.97 -9.31
N LEU A 15 2.85 -13.67 -9.56
CA LEU A 15 2.99 -15.09 -9.20
C LEU A 15 3.41 -15.31 -7.74
N CYS A 16 3.55 -14.26 -6.94
CA CYS A 16 4.10 -14.32 -5.57
C CYS A 16 5.43 -15.10 -5.54
N LYS A 17 6.19 -15.06 -6.63
CA LYS A 17 7.46 -15.77 -6.72
C LYS A 17 8.57 -14.92 -6.18
N TYR A 18 8.73 -14.99 -4.88
CA TYR A 18 9.98 -14.68 -4.24
C TYR A 18 10.90 -15.90 -4.37
N LEU A 19 12.08 -15.71 -4.94
CA LEU A 19 13.08 -16.78 -5.02
C LEU A 19 13.96 -16.73 -3.77
N PRO A 20 14.11 -17.84 -3.02
CA PRO A 20 15.04 -17.94 -1.94
C PRO A 20 16.46 -17.61 -2.44
N GLU A 21 17.24 -16.90 -1.65
CA GLU A 21 18.61 -16.45 -1.96
C GLU A 21 19.58 -17.62 -2.33
N ASN A 22 19.22 -18.86 -1.97
CA ASN A 22 20.00 -20.07 -2.27
C ASN A 22 20.11 -20.41 -3.77
N ASP A 23 19.19 -19.92 -4.61
CA ASP A 23 19.25 -20.13 -6.06
C ASP A 23 20.12 -19.07 -6.78
N LEU A 24 20.64 -18.09 -6.03
CA LEU A 24 21.48 -16.99 -6.53
C LEU A 24 22.99 -17.27 -6.40
N LYS A 25 23.41 -18.40 -5.81
CA LYS A 25 24.81 -18.78 -5.77
C LYS A 25 25.23 -19.35 -7.12
N VAL A 26 25.74 -18.49 -8.00
CA VAL A 26 26.57 -18.91 -9.14
C VAL A 26 27.77 -19.66 -8.54
N ARG A 27 27.74 -20.99 -8.59
CA ARG A 27 28.92 -21.81 -8.30
C ARG A 27 30.01 -21.43 -9.31
N PRO A 28 31.24 -21.10 -8.90
CA PRO A 28 32.32 -20.98 -9.83
C PRO A 28 32.51 -22.33 -10.53
N ARG A 29 32.60 -22.29 -11.87
CA ARG A 29 32.92 -23.48 -12.69
C ARG A 29 34.22 -24.11 -12.15
N ARG A 30 34.13 -25.20 -11.38
CA ARG A 30 35.22 -26.12 -11.24
C ARG A 30 35.25 -27.02 -12.46
N ARG A 31 36.32 -26.91 -13.25
CA ARG A 31 36.71 -27.94 -14.22
C ARG A 31 37.06 -29.21 -13.42
N GLY A 32 36.42 -30.33 -13.73
CA GLY A 32 36.77 -31.61 -13.17
C GLY A 32 35.78 -32.72 -13.56
N ARG A 33 36.28 -33.67 -14.35
CA ARG A 33 35.70 -34.90 -14.90
C ARG A 33 34.85 -35.72 -13.91
N GLY A 34 33.79 -36.36 -14.44
CA GLY A 34 33.16 -37.55 -13.85
C GLY A 34 31.73 -37.78 -14.30
N GLN A 35 31.54 -38.87 -15.06
CA GLN A 35 30.26 -39.41 -15.54
C GLN A 35 29.35 -39.86 -14.41
N ALA A 36 28.04 -39.71 -14.51
CA ALA A 36 27.05 -40.81 -14.43
C ALA A 36 25.58 -40.29 -14.55
N ALA A 37 24.88 -40.95 -15.45
CA ALA A 37 23.46 -41.35 -15.47
C ALA A 37 22.33 -40.39 -15.03
N GLY A 38 21.50 -39.87 -15.86
CA GLY A 38 20.31 -40.17 -16.61
C GLY A 38 19.02 -40.25 -15.76
N GLY A 39 18.23 -39.14 -15.77
CA GLY A 39 16.79 -39.10 -15.53
C GLY A 39 16.22 -37.83 -16.17
N PRO A 40 15.02 -37.84 -16.76
CA PRO A 40 14.51 -36.71 -17.52
C PRO A 40 14.14 -35.55 -16.59
N VAL A 41 14.94 -34.48 -16.64
CA VAL A 41 14.61 -33.18 -16.02
C VAL A 41 13.69 -32.45 -16.98
N VAL A 42 12.46 -32.25 -16.57
CA VAL A 42 11.54 -31.31 -17.23
C VAL A 42 12.15 -29.92 -17.08
N PRO A 43 12.38 -29.16 -18.15
CA PRO A 43 12.91 -27.81 -18.05
C PRO A 43 11.82 -26.87 -17.54
N GLY A 44 11.69 -26.71 -16.24
CA GLY A 44 10.97 -25.61 -15.63
C GLY A 44 11.79 -24.33 -15.83
N LEU A 45 11.26 -23.40 -16.60
CA LEU A 45 11.85 -22.07 -16.83
C LEU A 45 11.92 -21.32 -15.49
N THR A 46 13.04 -21.41 -14.81
CA THR A 46 13.28 -20.70 -13.54
C THR A 46 13.69 -19.27 -13.89
N LEU A 47 12.69 -18.38 -13.95
CA LEU A 47 12.91 -16.94 -14.14
C LEU A 47 13.48 -16.37 -12.82
N THR A 48 14.79 -16.23 -12.75
CA THR A 48 15.48 -15.59 -11.63
C THR A 48 15.56 -14.08 -11.84
N LEU A 49 15.01 -13.30 -10.90
CA LEU A 49 15.23 -11.85 -10.85
C LEU A 49 16.67 -11.55 -10.44
N PRO A 50 17.37 -10.62 -11.13
CA PRO A 50 18.70 -10.18 -10.71
C PRO A 50 18.68 -9.52 -9.33
N ARG A 51 19.75 -9.62 -8.54
CA ARG A 51 19.90 -8.96 -7.22
C ARG A 51 19.65 -7.44 -7.25
N SER A 52 19.76 -6.81 -8.42
CA SER A 52 19.49 -5.37 -8.65
C SER A 52 18.00 -5.07 -8.91
N PHE A 53 17.10 -6.07 -8.88
CA PHE A 53 15.71 -5.88 -9.25
C PHE A 53 14.96 -4.87 -8.35
N PRO A 54 14.97 -5.02 -7.02
CA PRO A 54 14.23 -4.07 -6.17
C PRO A 54 14.75 -2.65 -6.35
N GLN A 55 16.07 -2.46 -6.42
CA GLN A 55 16.67 -1.14 -6.59
C GLN A 55 16.22 -0.45 -7.86
N ARG A 56 16.34 -1.09 -9.01
CA ARG A 56 16.00 -0.47 -10.31
C ARG A 56 14.53 -0.12 -10.44
N LEU A 57 13.64 -0.98 -9.90
CA LEU A 57 12.22 -0.70 -9.87
C LEU A 57 11.91 0.48 -8.94
N CYS A 58 12.52 0.50 -7.76
CA CYS A 58 12.35 1.60 -6.80
C CYS A 58 12.86 2.93 -7.35
N ASP A 59 14.06 2.95 -7.97
CA ASP A 59 14.62 4.16 -8.58
C ASP A 59 13.68 4.68 -9.69
N TYR A 60 13.20 3.80 -10.58
CA TYR A 60 12.26 4.18 -11.63
C TYR A 60 10.93 4.74 -11.12
N VAL A 61 10.36 4.09 -10.08
CA VAL A 61 9.11 4.57 -9.47
C VAL A 61 9.34 5.89 -8.72
N CYS A 62 10.49 6.09 -8.07
CA CYS A 62 10.84 7.39 -7.49
C CYS A 62 10.83 8.50 -8.54
N ASP A 63 11.38 8.25 -9.73
CA ASP A 63 11.38 9.24 -10.83
C ASP A 63 9.94 9.59 -11.26
N LEU A 64 9.03 8.60 -11.34
CA LEU A 64 7.61 8.84 -11.63
C LEU A 64 6.93 9.65 -10.53
N LEU A 65 7.17 9.31 -9.27
CA LEU A 65 6.55 9.97 -8.12
C LEU A 65 7.03 11.41 -7.93
N LEU A 66 8.23 11.75 -8.38
CA LEU A 66 8.76 13.13 -8.37
C LEU A 66 7.88 14.10 -9.16
N GLU A 67 7.27 13.62 -10.24
CA GLU A 67 6.38 14.42 -11.09
C GLU A 67 4.96 14.54 -10.51
N GLU A 68 4.61 13.76 -9.48
CA GLU A 68 3.30 13.79 -8.86
C GLU A 68 3.17 14.91 -7.81
N SER A 69 1.98 15.51 -7.75
CA SER A 69 1.62 16.48 -6.72
C SER A 69 1.39 15.80 -5.36
N ASN A 70 1.54 16.54 -4.25
CA ASN A 70 1.13 16.09 -2.93
C ASN A 70 -0.38 15.82 -2.81
N VAL A 71 -1.18 16.49 -3.63
CA VAL A 71 -2.60 16.22 -3.82
C VAL A 71 -2.78 15.87 -5.29
N GLN A 72 -2.73 14.57 -5.61
CA GLN A 72 -2.77 14.09 -6.99
C GLN A 72 -4.20 14.13 -7.53
N PRO A 73 -4.45 14.82 -8.64
CA PRO A 73 -5.76 14.80 -9.28
C PRO A 73 -6.02 13.44 -9.94
N VAL A 74 -7.21 12.89 -9.74
CA VAL A 74 -7.65 11.63 -10.33
C VAL A 74 -9.07 11.80 -10.87
N SER A 75 -9.33 11.26 -12.05
CA SER A 75 -10.66 11.31 -12.66
C SER A 75 -11.43 10.00 -12.45
N THR A 76 -12.75 10.10 -12.32
CA THR A 76 -13.64 8.94 -12.36
C THR A 76 -13.70 8.33 -13.77
N PRO A 77 -14.00 7.02 -13.93
CA PRO A 77 -14.22 6.06 -12.85
C PRO A 77 -12.92 5.61 -12.18
N VAL A 78 -12.96 5.43 -10.85
CA VAL A 78 -11.81 4.98 -10.06
C VAL A 78 -12.24 4.14 -8.87
N THR A 79 -11.45 3.14 -8.51
CA THR A 79 -11.65 2.28 -7.34
C THR A 79 -10.67 2.66 -6.23
N VAL A 80 -11.17 2.93 -5.04
CA VAL A 80 -10.38 3.32 -3.87
C VAL A 80 -10.24 2.15 -2.92
N CYS A 81 -9.01 1.88 -2.49
CA CYS A 81 -8.63 0.78 -1.61
C CYS A 81 -7.98 1.32 -0.32
N GLY A 82 -8.31 0.72 0.81
CA GLY A 82 -7.66 0.97 2.10
C GLY A 82 -6.42 0.10 2.32
N ASP A 83 -6.13 -0.16 3.60
CA ASP A 83 -4.97 -0.90 4.08
C ASP A 83 -4.88 -2.31 3.48
N ILE A 84 -3.66 -2.75 3.19
CA ILE A 84 -3.36 -4.09 2.64
C ILE A 84 -2.48 -4.91 3.57
N HIS A 85 -1.51 -4.27 4.23
CA HIS A 85 -0.67 -4.85 5.26
C HIS A 85 -0.02 -6.19 4.88
N GLY A 86 0.61 -6.27 3.71
CA GLY A 86 1.36 -7.46 3.31
C GLY A 86 0.50 -8.72 3.09
N GLN A 87 -0.82 -8.59 3.01
CA GLN A 87 -1.75 -9.69 2.72
C GLN A 87 -1.84 -9.92 1.20
N PHE A 88 -0.78 -10.41 0.59
CA PHE A 88 -0.60 -10.52 -0.87
C PHE A 88 -1.73 -11.28 -1.57
N TYR A 89 -2.15 -12.43 -1.02
CA TYR A 89 -3.21 -13.23 -1.63
C TYR A 89 -4.56 -12.51 -1.63
N ASP A 90 -4.81 -11.73 -0.56
CA ASP A 90 -6.01 -10.91 -0.44
C ASP A 90 -5.94 -9.68 -1.37
N LEU A 91 -4.75 -9.13 -1.65
CA LEU A 91 -4.56 -8.15 -2.72
C LEU A 91 -4.91 -8.72 -4.10
N CYS A 92 -4.54 -9.98 -4.38
CA CYS A 92 -4.94 -10.65 -5.62
C CYS A 92 -6.47 -10.82 -5.71
N GLU A 93 -7.13 -11.14 -4.60
CA GLU A 93 -8.59 -11.25 -4.52
C GLU A 93 -9.26 -9.87 -4.69
N LEU A 94 -8.66 -8.81 -4.15
CA LEU A 94 -9.08 -7.43 -4.38
C LEU A 94 -9.14 -7.12 -5.89
N PHE A 95 -8.09 -7.46 -6.65
CA PHE A 95 -8.08 -7.26 -8.10
C PHE A 95 -9.08 -8.15 -8.85
N ARG A 96 -9.43 -9.34 -8.33
CA ARG A 96 -10.52 -10.16 -8.90
C ARG A 96 -11.87 -9.49 -8.70
N THR A 97 -12.08 -8.87 -7.53
CA THR A 97 -13.32 -8.16 -7.18
C THR A 97 -13.47 -6.84 -7.91
N GLY A 98 -12.41 -6.05 -7.99
CA GLY A 98 -12.41 -4.69 -8.53
C GLY A 98 -12.17 -4.61 -10.03
N GLY A 99 -11.53 -5.61 -10.62
CA GLY A 99 -11.06 -5.62 -12.01
C GLY A 99 -9.55 -5.46 -12.12
N GLN A 100 -8.98 -5.92 -13.22
CA GLN A 100 -7.54 -5.88 -13.45
C GLN A 100 -7.08 -4.51 -13.99
N VAL A 101 -5.83 -4.16 -13.72
CA VAL A 101 -5.13 -3.08 -14.39
C VAL A 101 -4.68 -3.59 -15.78
N PRO A 102 -4.81 -2.84 -16.88
CA PRO A 102 -5.11 -1.40 -16.96
C PRO A 102 -6.60 -1.03 -17.12
N ASP A 103 -7.52 -2.00 -17.11
CA ASP A 103 -8.94 -1.73 -17.39
C ASP A 103 -9.61 -0.96 -16.25
N THR A 104 -9.08 -1.07 -15.03
CA THR A 104 -9.57 -0.38 -13.84
C THR A 104 -8.50 0.57 -13.29
N ASN A 105 -8.92 1.79 -12.92
CA ASN A 105 -8.08 2.76 -12.21
C ASN A 105 -8.18 2.53 -10.71
N TYR A 106 -7.07 2.66 -10.00
CA TYR A 106 -6.99 2.44 -8.56
C TYR A 106 -6.31 3.58 -7.81
N ILE A 107 -6.86 3.92 -6.65
CA ILE A 107 -6.17 4.66 -5.58
C ILE A 107 -6.00 3.70 -4.42
N PHE A 108 -4.77 3.50 -3.97
CA PHE A 108 -4.45 2.78 -2.73
C PHE A 108 -4.05 3.79 -1.67
N MET A 109 -4.75 3.80 -0.55
CA MET A 109 -4.60 4.84 0.47
C MET A 109 -3.48 4.59 1.49
N GLY A 110 -2.51 3.72 1.18
CA GLY A 110 -1.36 3.45 2.05
C GLY A 110 -1.47 2.17 2.86
N ASP A 111 -0.53 1.99 3.76
CA ASP A 111 -0.36 0.80 4.61
C ASP A 111 -0.29 -0.50 3.81
N PHE A 112 0.70 -0.53 2.89
CA PHE A 112 0.96 -1.69 2.02
C PHE A 112 1.71 -2.79 2.76
N VAL A 113 2.53 -2.42 3.74
CA VAL A 113 3.52 -3.25 4.42
C VAL A 113 3.18 -3.50 5.87
N ASP A 114 3.97 -4.34 6.53
CA ASP A 114 3.83 -4.75 7.92
C ASP A 114 2.66 -5.70 8.21
N ARG A 115 2.68 -6.37 9.35
CA ARG A 115 1.62 -7.24 9.87
C ARG A 115 1.44 -8.56 9.10
N GLY A 116 1.28 -8.50 7.78
CA GLY A 116 1.11 -9.67 6.93
C GLY A 116 2.44 -10.38 6.60
N TYR A 117 2.34 -11.55 5.96
CA TYR A 117 3.51 -12.40 5.67
C TYR A 117 4.28 -12.01 4.40
N TYR A 118 3.71 -11.14 3.56
CA TYR A 118 4.18 -10.87 2.20
C TYR A 118 4.25 -9.38 1.88
N SER A 119 4.79 -8.57 2.81
CA SER A 119 4.91 -7.11 2.63
C SER A 119 5.75 -6.74 1.42
N LEU A 120 6.85 -7.45 1.22
CA LEU A 120 7.76 -7.22 0.10
C LEU A 120 7.10 -7.52 -1.25
N GLU A 121 6.42 -8.67 -1.36
CA GLU A 121 5.72 -9.07 -2.58
C GLU A 121 4.55 -8.12 -2.88
N THR A 122 3.78 -7.76 -1.86
CA THR A 122 2.67 -6.81 -1.96
C THR A 122 3.14 -5.47 -2.49
N PHE A 123 4.16 -4.89 -1.86
CA PHE A 123 4.67 -3.59 -2.26
C PHE A 123 5.35 -3.65 -3.64
N THR A 124 6.16 -4.67 -3.90
CA THR A 124 6.80 -4.85 -5.21
C THR A 124 5.78 -5.01 -6.33
N TYR A 125 4.65 -5.71 -6.09
CA TYR A 125 3.59 -5.85 -7.08
C TYR A 125 2.93 -4.51 -7.38
N LEU A 126 2.57 -3.73 -6.36
CA LEU A 126 2.02 -2.39 -6.54
C LEU A 126 3.00 -1.45 -7.26
N LEU A 127 4.31 -1.50 -6.93
CA LEU A 127 5.34 -0.74 -7.65
C LEU A 127 5.47 -1.15 -9.11
N ALA A 128 5.39 -2.45 -9.42
CA ALA A 128 5.44 -2.94 -10.80
C ALA A 128 4.22 -2.46 -11.62
N LEU A 129 3.04 -2.47 -11.02
CA LEU A 129 1.82 -1.93 -11.63
C LEU A 129 1.94 -0.41 -11.85
N LYS A 130 2.43 0.33 -10.84
CA LYS A 130 2.69 1.78 -10.95
C LYS A 130 3.70 2.10 -12.03
N ALA A 131 4.79 1.35 -12.11
CA ALA A 131 5.82 1.54 -13.12
C ALA A 131 5.30 1.30 -14.55
N LYS A 132 4.43 0.30 -14.73
CA LYS A 132 3.90 -0.07 -16.04
C LYS A 132 2.73 0.79 -16.48
N TRP A 133 1.87 1.19 -15.54
CA TRP A 133 0.66 1.97 -15.80
C TRP A 133 0.53 3.15 -14.82
N PRO A 134 1.45 4.15 -14.91
CA PRO A 134 1.52 5.24 -13.94
C PRO A 134 0.22 6.05 -13.81
N ASP A 135 -0.53 6.20 -14.90
CA ASP A 135 -1.80 6.93 -14.93
C ASP A 135 -3.00 6.12 -14.39
N ARG A 136 -2.79 4.80 -14.15
CA ARG A 136 -3.86 3.90 -13.69
C ARG A 136 -3.78 3.59 -12.20
N ILE A 137 -2.63 3.80 -11.58
CA ILE A 137 -2.34 3.48 -10.20
C ILE A 137 -1.87 4.73 -9.47
N THR A 138 -2.60 5.12 -8.44
CA THR A 138 -2.19 6.17 -7.49
C THR A 138 -1.91 5.52 -6.14
N LEU A 139 -0.70 5.74 -5.60
CA LEU A 139 -0.26 5.19 -4.32
C LEU A 139 -0.08 6.32 -3.32
N LEU A 140 -0.88 6.34 -2.25
CA LEU A 140 -0.73 7.28 -1.16
C LEU A 140 0.17 6.72 -0.06
N ARG A 141 0.77 7.58 0.73
CA ARG A 141 1.57 7.21 1.88
C ARG A 141 0.69 6.98 3.10
N GLY A 142 0.78 5.82 3.72
CA GLY A 142 0.23 5.53 5.04
C GLY A 142 1.28 5.70 6.14
N ASN A 143 0.87 5.54 7.38
CA ASN A 143 1.78 5.67 8.53
C ASN A 143 2.77 4.50 8.63
N HIS A 144 2.43 3.34 8.08
CA HIS A 144 3.36 2.20 7.99
C HIS A 144 4.42 2.37 6.90
N GLU A 145 4.26 3.29 5.96
CA GLU A 145 5.31 3.62 4.99
C GLU A 145 6.36 4.54 5.62
N SER A 146 6.99 4.07 6.71
CA SER A 146 8.02 4.75 7.49
C SER A 146 9.11 3.80 7.97
N ARG A 147 10.30 4.36 8.28
CA ARG A 147 11.42 3.54 8.75
C ARG A 147 11.17 3.01 10.15
N GLN A 148 10.64 3.84 11.04
CA GLN A 148 10.43 3.48 12.43
C GLN A 148 9.36 2.38 12.58
N ILE A 149 8.21 2.56 11.93
CA ILE A 149 7.10 1.61 12.03
C ILE A 149 7.48 0.26 11.40
N THR A 150 8.13 0.24 10.25
CA THR A 150 8.53 -1.01 9.58
C THR A 150 9.62 -1.80 10.32
N GLN A 151 10.39 -1.17 11.20
CA GLN A 151 11.34 -1.88 12.08
C GLN A 151 10.65 -2.56 13.27
N VAL A 152 9.42 -2.16 13.60
CA VAL A 152 8.64 -2.72 14.71
C VAL A 152 7.67 -3.78 14.22
N TYR A 153 7.02 -3.56 13.06
CA TYR A 153 5.85 -4.35 12.64
C TYR A 153 6.11 -5.37 11.53
N GLY A 154 7.37 -5.59 11.15
CA GLY A 154 7.80 -6.79 10.47
C GLY A 154 8.41 -6.63 9.09
N PHE A 155 8.19 -5.54 8.35
CA PHE A 155 8.71 -5.40 6.99
C PHE A 155 10.24 -5.37 6.93
N TYR A 156 10.91 -4.73 7.90
CA TYR A 156 12.36 -4.75 8.00
C TYR A 156 12.90 -6.17 8.17
N ASP A 157 12.32 -6.93 9.10
CA ASP A 157 12.72 -8.31 9.38
C ASP A 157 12.44 -9.25 8.21
N GLU A 158 11.32 -9.01 7.50
CA GLU A 158 11.00 -9.74 6.27
C GLU A 158 12.07 -9.51 5.20
N CYS A 159 12.50 -8.28 4.97
CA CYS A 159 13.58 -7.97 4.03
C CYS A 159 14.90 -8.62 4.43
N GLN A 160 15.26 -8.57 5.71
CA GLN A 160 16.45 -9.23 6.25
C GLN A 160 16.42 -10.74 6.05
N THR A 161 15.28 -11.36 6.30
CA THR A 161 15.10 -12.80 6.16
C THR A 161 15.17 -13.25 4.71
N LYS A 162 14.48 -12.53 3.80
CA LYS A 162 14.40 -12.88 2.38
C LYS A 162 15.67 -12.59 1.59
N TYR A 163 16.38 -11.51 1.91
CA TYR A 163 17.58 -11.08 1.17
C TYR A 163 18.92 -11.23 1.94
N GLY A 164 18.87 -11.56 3.22
CA GLY A 164 20.06 -11.66 4.07
C GLY A 164 20.68 -10.29 4.40
N ASN A 165 20.02 -9.19 4.06
CA ASN A 165 20.48 -7.83 4.31
C ASN A 165 19.33 -6.82 4.20
N ALA A 166 19.56 -5.57 4.67
CA ALA A 166 18.57 -4.51 4.69
C ALA A 166 18.47 -3.69 3.39
N ASN A 167 19.12 -4.08 2.30
CA ASN A 167 19.17 -3.23 1.10
C ASN A 167 17.78 -3.08 0.45
N ALA A 168 17.01 -4.16 0.34
CA ALA A 168 15.65 -4.09 -0.19
C ALA A 168 14.77 -3.13 0.62
N TRP A 169 14.83 -3.19 1.95
CA TRP A 169 14.15 -2.25 2.84
C TRP A 169 14.60 -0.80 2.61
N ARG A 170 15.92 -0.56 2.44
CA ARG A 170 16.43 0.79 2.14
C ARG A 170 15.92 1.34 0.80
N TYR A 171 15.80 0.48 -0.22
CA TYR A 171 15.23 0.92 -1.51
C TYR A 171 13.75 1.23 -1.38
N CYS A 172 12.97 0.38 -0.70
CA CYS A 172 11.55 0.62 -0.47
C CYS A 172 11.30 1.88 0.36
N THR A 173 12.10 2.12 1.42
CA THR A 173 11.93 3.33 2.26
C THR A 173 12.25 4.62 1.54
N LYS A 174 13.11 4.61 0.51
CA LYS A 174 13.26 5.76 -0.39
C LYS A 174 11.98 6.03 -1.20
N VAL A 175 11.32 4.98 -1.66
CA VAL A 175 10.02 5.14 -2.35
C VAL A 175 8.98 5.68 -1.39
N PHE A 176 8.97 5.22 -0.14
CA PHE A 176 8.04 5.75 0.88
C PHE A 176 8.12 7.26 1.01
N ASP A 177 9.32 7.83 1.03
CA ASP A 177 9.53 9.29 1.12
C ASP A 177 8.92 10.05 -0.07
N MET A 178 8.82 9.40 -1.22
CA MET A 178 8.32 10.00 -2.46
C MET A 178 6.83 9.79 -2.68
N LEU A 179 6.15 8.91 -1.91
CA LEU A 179 4.73 8.62 -2.06
C LEU A 179 3.89 9.89 -1.88
N THR A 180 2.87 10.00 -2.70
CA THR A 180 1.87 11.08 -2.65
C THR A 180 1.11 11.08 -1.32
N ILE A 181 0.77 12.26 -0.78
CA ILE A 181 0.10 12.40 0.52
C ILE A 181 -1.40 12.18 0.41
N ALA A 182 -2.01 12.75 -0.64
CA ALA A 182 -3.45 12.73 -0.86
C ALA A 182 -3.79 12.63 -2.35
N ALA A 183 -5.00 12.19 -2.67
CA ALA A 183 -5.56 12.26 -4.01
C ALA A 183 -6.89 13.01 -3.97
N LEU A 184 -7.23 13.69 -5.07
CA LEU A 184 -8.46 14.46 -5.21
C LEU A 184 -9.22 13.96 -6.44
N ILE A 185 -10.35 13.26 -6.23
CA ILE A 185 -11.16 12.70 -7.30
C ILE A 185 -12.13 13.78 -7.77
N ASP A 186 -12.06 14.10 -9.07
CA ASP A 186 -12.92 15.07 -9.76
C ASP A 186 -13.13 16.37 -8.96
N GLU A 187 -12.08 16.85 -8.29
CA GLU A 187 -12.04 18.05 -7.46
C GLU A 187 -13.00 18.05 -6.25
N GLN A 188 -13.68 16.95 -5.94
CA GLN A 188 -14.75 16.91 -4.94
C GLN A 188 -14.62 15.81 -3.88
N ILE A 189 -13.76 14.79 -4.09
CA ILE A 189 -13.57 13.71 -3.11
C ILE A 189 -12.09 13.66 -2.74
N LEU A 190 -11.78 13.95 -1.49
CA LEU A 190 -10.43 13.87 -0.95
C LEU A 190 -10.15 12.46 -0.46
N CYS A 191 -9.07 11.84 -0.95
CA CYS A 191 -8.53 10.60 -0.42
C CYS A 191 -7.26 10.90 0.38
N VAL A 192 -7.19 10.40 1.61
CA VAL A 192 -6.05 10.54 2.52
C VAL A 192 -5.98 9.31 3.41
N HIS A 193 -4.80 8.91 3.88
CA HIS A 193 -4.68 7.68 4.66
C HIS A 193 -5.35 7.77 6.04
N GLY A 194 -4.89 8.69 6.91
CA GLY A 194 -5.39 8.88 8.27
C GLY A 194 -6.61 9.80 8.31
N GLY A 195 -6.39 11.09 8.28
CA GLY A 195 -7.49 12.05 8.40
C GLY A 195 -7.04 13.51 8.29
N LEU A 196 -7.68 14.36 9.07
CA LEU A 196 -7.46 15.79 9.06
C LEU A 196 -6.42 16.23 10.09
N SER A 197 -5.93 17.46 9.94
CA SER A 197 -5.00 18.12 10.87
C SER A 197 -5.54 19.46 11.34
N PRO A 198 -5.37 19.84 12.61
CA PRO A 198 -5.70 21.19 13.08
C PRO A 198 -4.88 22.28 12.38
N ASP A 199 -3.71 21.94 11.84
CA ASP A 199 -2.82 22.87 11.13
C ASP A 199 -3.20 23.09 9.66
N ILE A 200 -4.13 22.28 9.12
CA ILE A 200 -4.55 22.29 7.71
C ILE A 200 -6.02 22.70 7.59
N LYS A 201 -6.28 23.81 6.92
CA LYS A 201 -7.64 24.29 6.59
C LYS A 201 -7.98 24.13 5.10
N THR A 202 -6.98 24.20 4.23
CA THR A 202 -7.17 24.13 2.78
C THR A 202 -6.31 23.07 2.13
N LEU A 203 -6.77 22.56 0.98
CA LEU A 203 -6.01 21.62 0.15
C LEU A 203 -4.66 22.20 -0.30
N ASP A 204 -4.59 23.51 -0.51
CA ASP A 204 -3.34 24.16 -0.92
C ASP A 204 -2.25 24.06 0.13
N GLN A 205 -2.61 24.03 1.42
CA GLN A 205 -1.64 23.80 2.49
C GLN A 205 -1.05 22.37 2.42
N ILE A 206 -1.82 21.37 1.99
CA ILE A 206 -1.30 20.00 1.76
C ILE A 206 -0.33 20.00 0.57
N ARG A 207 -0.62 20.79 -0.49
CA ARG A 207 0.23 20.89 -1.68
C ARG A 207 1.62 21.41 -1.39
N THR A 208 1.79 22.19 -0.33
CA THR A 208 3.07 22.83 0.06
C THR A 208 3.92 22.01 1.03
N ILE A 209 3.42 20.86 1.50
CA ILE A 209 4.18 19.98 2.41
C ILE A 209 5.43 19.45 1.70
N GLU A 210 6.59 19.53 2.35
CA GLU A 210 7.78 18.80 1.92
C GLU A 210 7.58 17.31 2.26
N ARG A 211 7.33 16.48 1.22
CA ARG A 211 7.03 15.05 1.44
C ARG A 211 8.26 14.15 1.40
N ASN A 212 9.36 14.59 0.76
CA ASN A 212 10.57 13.79 0.62
C ASN A 212 11.34 13.72 1.94
N GLN A 213 10.74 13.11 2.95
CA GLN A 213 11.29 12.96 4.29
C GLN A 213 10.66 11.77 5.03
N GLU A 214 11.25 11.38 6.14
CA GLU A 214 10.57 10.51 7.13
C GLU A 214 9.34 11.23 7.68
N ILE A 215 8.27 10.48 8.01
CA ILE A 215 7.08 11.06 8.62
C ILE A 215 7.47 11.71 9.96
N PRO A 216 7.23 13.03 10.14
CA PRO A 216 7.53 13.70 11.40
C PRO A 216 6.71 13.13 12.55
N HIS A 217 7.19 13.28 13.79
CA HIS A 217 6.45 12.81 14.97
C HIS A 217 5.19 13.62 15.31
N LYS A 218 5.04 14.81 14.73
CA LYS A 218 3.91 15.73 14.93
C LYS A 218 3.81 16.73 13.78
N GLY A 219 2.68 17.44 13.72
CA GLY A 219 2.38 18.45 12.71
C GLY A 219 1.62 17.90 11.52
N ALA A 220 1.31 18.75 10.57
CA ALA A 220 0.38 18.48 9.48
C ALA A 220 0.60 17.15 8.74
N PHE A 221 1.82 16.84 8.36
CA PHE A 221 2.11 15.59 7.65
C PHE A 221 1.86 14.35 8.52
N CYS A 222 2.28 14.39 9.79
CA CYS A 222 1.98 13.33 10.75
C CYS A 222 0.46 13.13 10.88
N ASP A 223 -0.28 14.21 11.05
CA ASP A 223 -1.71 14.16 11.29
C ASP A 223 -2.47 13.57 10.10
N LEU A 224 -2.10 13.93 8.87
CA LEU A 224 -2.73 13.39 7.64
C LEU A 224 -2.64 11.87 7.52
N VAL A 225 -1.63 11.25 8.13
CA VAL A 225 -1.45 9.79 8.09
C VAL A 225 -1.81 9.06 9.38
N TRP A 226 -2.09 9.80 10.50
CA TRP A 226 -2.35 9.21 11.80
C TRP A 226 -3.71 9.56 12.41
N SER A 227 -4.36 10.66 11.98
CA SER A 227 -5.62 11.12 12.59
C SER A 227 -6.79 10.20 12.28
N ASP A 228 -7.71 10.09 13.25
CA ASP A 228 -8.91 9.27 13.15
C ASP A 228 -10.19 10.08 13.36
N PRO A 229 -11.27 9.83 12.59
CA PRO A 229 -12.58 10.36 12.88
C PRO A 229 -13.18 9.67 14.11
N GLU A 230 -13.79 10.46 15.00
CA GLU A 230 -14.42 9.94 16.21
C GLU A 230 -15.62 10.80 16.61
N ASP A 231 -16.50 10.27 17.46
CA ASP A 231 -17.63 11.01 18.02
C ASP A 231 -17.14 11.94 19.16
N VAL A 232 -16.45 13.01 18.74
CA VAL A 232 -15.96 14.08 19.60
C VAL A 232 -16.47 15.41 19.07
N ASP A 233 -16.52 16.43 19.94
CA ASP A 233 -17.08 17.74 19.54
C ASP A 233 -16.28 18.39 18.40
N THR A 234 -14.97 18.52 18.55
CA THR A 234 -14.05 19.08 17.54
C THR A 234 -12.79 18.24 17.42
N TRP A 235 -11.77 18.55 18.21
CA TRP A 235 -10.47 17.87 18.24
C TRP A 235 -10.24 17.24 19.62
N ALA A 236 -9.66 16.04 19.64
CA ALA A 236 -9.18 15.40 20.86
C ALA A 236 -7.83 14.72 20.61
N ILE A 237 -7.11 14.44 21.71
CA ILE A 237 -5.82 13.75 21.65
C ILE A 237 -6.04 12.31 21.19
N SER A 238 -5.29 11.89 20.17
CA SER A 238 -5.32 10.52 19.71
C SER A 238 -4.67 9.57 20.74
N PRO A 239 -5.31 8.44 21.07
CA PRO A 239 -4.71 7.41 21.92
C PRO A 239 -3.54 6.69 21.26
N ARG A 240 -3.33 6.90 19.96
CA ARG A 240 -2.18 6.33 19.22
C ARG A 240 -0.86 7.00 19.55
N GLY A 241 -0.87 8.16 20.24
CA GLY A 241 0.33 8.96 20.51
C GLY A 241 0.81 9.80 19.34
N ALA A 242 0.11 9.76 18.20
CA ALA A 242 0.35 10.58 17.00
C ALA A 242 -1.00 10.91 16.35
N GLY A 243 -1.06 12.04 15.63
CA GLY A 243 -2.31 12.54 15.04
C GLY A 243 -3.33 13.00 16.06
N TRP A 244 -4.58 13.17 15.62
CA TRP A 244 -5.70 13.69 16.39
C TRP A 244 -6.95 12.85 16.19
N LEU A 245 -7.87 12.90 17.15
CA LEU A 245 -9.26 12.54 16.92
C LEU A 245 -10.00 13.79 16.44
N PHE A 246 -10.83 13.67 15.40
CA PHE A 246 -11.61 14.79 14.86
C PHE A 246 -13.07 14.43 14.63
N GLY A 247 -13.95 15.37 14.96
CA GLY A 247 -15.40 15.17 14.95
C GLY A 247 -16.11 15.76 13.74
N ALA A 248 -17.45 15.67 13.79
CA ALA A 248 -18.33 16.14 12.71
C ALA A 248 -18.15 17.63 12.39
N LYS A 249 -17.99 18.50 13.39
CA LYS A 249 -17.82 19.95 13.16
C LYS A 249 -16.60 20.27 12.33
N VAL A 250 -15.47 19.62 12.65
CA VAL A 250 -14.20 19.76 11.91
C VAL A 250 -14.35 19.26 10.49
N THR A 251 -14.96 18.09 10.31
CA THR A 251 -15.20 17.48 8.99
C THR A 251 -16.07 18.38 8.13
N ASN A 252 -17.18 18.90 8.68
CA ASN A 252 -18.11 19.79 7.98
C ASN A 252 -17.42 21.09 7.56
N GLU A 253 -16.64 21.72 8.46
CA GLU A 253 -15.87 22.92 8.16
C GLU A 253 -14.89 22.70 7.01
N PHE A 254 -14.10 21.62 7.09
CA PHE A 254 -13.09 21.30 6.07
C PHE A 254 -13.72 21.03 4.69
N VAL A 255 -14.78 20.22 4.66
CA VAL A 255 -15.53 19.90 3.42
C VAL A 255 -16.12 21.17 2.81
N HIS A 256 -16.68 22.07 3.65
CA HIS A 256 -17.26 23.33 3.18
C HIS A 256 -16.20 24.30 2.61
N ILE A 257 -15.10 24.51 3.34
CA ILE A 257 -14.02 25.43 2.91
C ILE A 257 -13.41 25.00 1.57
N ASN A 258 -13.29 23.69 1.36
CA ASN A 258 -12.61 23.14 0.19
C ASN A 258 -13.57 22.69 -0.93
N ASN A 259 -14.86 22.99 -0.84
CA ASN A 259 -15.88 22.58 -1.82
C ASN A 259 -15.93 21.07 -2.06
N LEU A 260 -15.65 20.27 -1.04
CA LEU A 260 -15.67 18.82 -1.13
C LEU A 260 -17.09 18.27 -0.87
N LYS A 261 -17.32 17.04 -1.35
CA LYS A 261 -18.50 16.23 -1.03
C LYS A 261 -18.20 15.15 -0.02
N LEU A 262 -16.98 14.60 -0.06
CA LEU A 262 -16.61 13.42 0.72
C LEU A 262 -15.13 13.44 1.03
N ILE A 263 -14.77 12.95 2.23
CA ILE A 263 -13.42 12.53 2.60
C ILE A 263 -13.43 11.00 2.63
N CYS A 264 -12.57 10.36 1.84
CA CYS A 264 -12.36 8.92 1.81
C CYS A 264 -11.02 8.61 2.48
N ARG A 265 -11.02 7.76 3.51
CA ARG A 265 -9.82 7.44 4.29
C ARG A 265 -9.76 5.96 4.67
N ALA A 266 -8.66 5.51 5.24
CA ALA A 266 -8.34 4.14 5.62
C ALA A 266 -7.96 4.03 7.12
N HIS A 267 -6.87 3.40 7.50
CA HIS A 267 -6.17 3.46 8.78
C HIS A 267 -6.90 2.82 9.99
N GLN A 268 -8.22 2.73 10.01
CA GLN A 268 -8.98 2.07 11.07
C GLN A 268 -9.64 0.80 10.54
N LEU A 269 -9.47 -0.30 11.29
CA LEU A 269 -10.19 -1.55 11.03
C LEU A 269 -11.69 -1.33 11.14
N VAL A 270 -12.42 -1.68 10.09
CA VAL A 270 -13.87 -1.73 10.08
C VAL A 270 -14.32 -3.16 9.79
N HIS A 271 -15.11 -3.75 10.69
CA HIS A 271 -15.54 -5.15 10.57
C HIS A 271 -16.36 -5.44 9.33
N GLU A 272 -17.16 -4.47 8.89
CA GLU A 272 -18.02 -4.55 7.70
C GLU A 272 -17.30 -4.16 6.40
N GLY A 273 -16.01 -3.80 6.48
CA GLY A 273 -15.18 -3.38 5.36
C GLY A 273 -15.26 -1.89 5.03
N TYR A 274 -16.33 -1.19 5.36
CA TYR A 274 -16.44 0.27 5.23
C TYR A 274 -17.39 0.85 6.27
N LYS A 275 -17.23 2.16 6.56
CA LYS A 275 -18.08 2.87 7.51
C LYS A 275 -18.21 4.34 7.11
N PHE A 276 -19.44 4.80 6.90
CA PHE A 276 -19.74 6.22 6.75
C PHE A 276 -19.92 6.89 8.12
N MET A 277 -19.45 8.13 8.23
CA MET A 277 -19.60 9.00 9.40
C MET A 277 -19.99 10.41 8.97
N PHE A 278 -20.52 11.20 9.91
CA PHE A 278 -20.77 12.64 9.75
C PHE A 278 -21.70 12.98 8.57
N ASP A 279 -22.89 12.39 8.57
CA ASP A 279 -23.88 12.52 7.48
C ASP A 279 -23.27 12.21 6.10
N GLU A 280 -22.54 11.09 6.04
CA GLU A 280 -21.85 10.58 4.85
C GLU A 280 -20.80 11.51 4.24
N LYS A 281 -20.28 12.49 4.99
CA LYS A 281 -19.18 13.36 4.54
C LYS A 281 -17.80 12.74 4.71
N LEU A 282 -17.72 11.60 5.41
CA LEU A 282 -16.52 10.83 5.55
C LEU A 282 -16.83 9.33 5.42
N VAL A 283 -15.96 8.61 4.75
CA VAL A 283 -15.99 7.14 4.68
C VAL A 283 -14.63 6.56 5.01
N THR A 284 -14.61 5.57 5.91
CA THR A 284 -13.45 4.69 6.12
C THR A 284 -13.62 3.46 5.24
N VAL A 285 -12.58 3.12 4.46
CA VAL A 285 -12.51 1.92 3.61
C VAL A 285 -11.38 1.04 4.13
N TRP A 286 -11.70 -0.24 4.39
CA TRP A 286 -10.76 -1.22 4.88
C TRP A 286 -10.61 -2.38 3.90
N SER A 287 -9.41 -2.64 3.39
CA SER A 287 -9.18 -3.60 2.30
C SER A 287 -8.33 -4.82 2.66
N ALA A 288 -8.03 -5.03 3.97
CA ALA A 288 -7.36 -6.24 4.48
C ALA A 288 -8.38 -7.17 5.18
N PRO A 289 -8.93 -8.19 4.49
CA PRO A 289 -9.91 -9.09 5.08
C PRO A 289 -9.24 -10.03 6.09
N ASN A 290 -9.99 -10.47 7.11
CA ASN A 290 -9.45 -11.27 8.22
C ASN A 290 -8.08 -10.74 8.69
N TYR A 291 -8.04 -9.45 9.02
CA TYR A 291 -6.82 -8.70 9.32
C TYR A 291 -5.92 -9.45 10.31
N CYS A 292 -4.62 -9.44 10.02
CA CYS A 292 -3.62 -10.24 10.74
C CYS A 292 -3.97 -11.73 10.79
N TYR A 293 -4.81 -12.23 9.87
CA TYR A 293 -5.28 -13.62 9.76
C TYR A 293 -6.12 -14.09 10.97
N ARG A 294 -6.67 -13.16 11.76
CA ARG A 294 -7.39 -13.46 13.01
C ARG A 294 -8.59 -12.56 13.34
N CYS A 295 -8.70 -11.39 12.73
CA CYS A 295 -9.75 -10.43 13.12
C CYS A 295 -11.14 -10.79 12.57
N GLY A 296 -11.24 -11.69 11.58
CA GLY A 296 -12.52 -12.18 11.04
C GLY A 296 -13.35 -11.15 10.28
N ASN A 297 -12.80 -9.94 10.04
CA ASN A 297 -13.50 -8.86 9.35
C ASN A 297 -13.65 -9.13 7.85
N ILE A 298 -14.66 -8.50 7.25
CA ILE A 298 -14.82 -8.38 5.81
C ILE A 298 -13.98 -7.19 5.33
N ALA A 299 -13.56 -7.20 4.08
CA ALA A 299 -12.91 -6.09 3.41
C ALA A 299 -13.81 -5.48 2.35
N SER A 300 -13.49 -4.26 1.96
CA SER A 300 -14.16 -3.57 0.87
C SER A 300 -13.18 -2.79 0.00
N ILE A 301 -13.65 -2.50 -1.20
CA ILE A 301 -13.12 -1.44 -2.07
C ILE A 301 -14.30 -0.53 -2.45
N MET A 302 -14.04 0.76 -2.61
CA MET A 302 -15.07 1.75 -2.96
C MET A 302 -14.93 2.17 -4.43
N VAL A 303 -15.93 1.84 -5.24
CA VAL A 303 -15.95 2.20 -6.67
C VAL A 303 -16.69 3.52 -6.85
N PHE A 304 -16.00 4.53 -7.34
CA PHE A 304 -16.58 5.81 -7.76
C PHE A 304 -16.78 5.79 -9.27
N LYS A 305 -18.05 5.73 -9.72
CA LYS A 305 -18.42 5.84 -11.13
C LYS A 305 -18.44 7.32 -11.58
N ASP A 306 -18.84 8.18 -10.68
CA ASP A 306 -18.78 9.63 -10.70
C ASP A 306 -18.79 10.15 -9.26
N VAL A 307 -18.77 11.47 -9.06
CA VAL A 307 -18.73 12.11 -7.71
C VAL A 307 -19.99 11.88 -6.86
N ASN A 308 -21.08 11.44 -7.45
CA ASN A 308 -22.36 11.20 -6.75
C ASN A 308 -22.67 9.71 -6.62
N THR A 309 -22.01 8.87 -7.44
CA THR A 309 -22.30 7.43 -7.54
C THR A 309 -21.12 6.64 -6.99
N ARG A 310 -21.28 6.12 -5.78
CA ARG A 310 -20.29 5.30 -5.09
C ARG A 310 -20.89 3.95 -4.73
N GLU A 311 -20.12 2.90 -4.91
CA GLU A 311 -20.55 1.52 -4.68
C GLU A 311 -19.45 0.77 -3.92
N PRO A 312 -19.69 0.34 -2.66
CA PRO A 312 -18.78 -0.55 -1.96
C PRO A 312 -18.89 -1.96 -2.54
N LYS A 313 -17.77 -2.57 -2.90
CA LYS A 313 -17.68 -3.98 -3.23
C LYS A 313 -17.00 -4.71 -2.09
N LEU A 314 -17.68 -5.71 -1.52
CA LEU A 314 -17.19 -6.50 -0.38
C LEU A 314 -16.44 -7.72 -0.90
N PHE A 315 -15.39 -8.11 -0.18
CA PHE A 315 -14.69 -9.37 -0.41
C PHE A 315 -14.18 -9.97 0.89
N ARG A 316 -13.92 -11.28 0.87
CA ARG A 316 -13.45 -12.04 2.02
C ARG A 316 -12.02 -12.49 1.82
N ALA A 317 -11.38 -12.89 2.92
CA ALA A 317 -10.04 -13.46 2.88
C ALA A 317 -9.99 -14.72 2.01
N VAL A 318 -8.92 -14.85 1.27
CA VAL A 318 -8.60 -16.08 0.55
C VAL A 318 -8.45 -17.22 1.56
N PRO A 319 -9.07 -18.40 1.35
CA PRO A 319 -8.97 -19.55 2.25
C PRO A 319 -7.51 -19.95 2.51
N ASP A 320 -7.22 -20.44 3.71
CA ASP A 320 -5.87 -20.90 4.08
C ASP A 320 -5.34 -22.02 3.18
N SER A 321 -6.22 -22.81 2.57
CA SER A 321 -5.85 -23.83 1.59
C SER A 321 -5.28 -23.29 0.27
N GLU A 322 -5.55 -22.02 -0.04
CA GLU A 322 -5.13 -21.34 -1.27
C GLU A 322 -3.96 -20.38 -1.05
N ARG A 323 -3.54 -20.17 0.21
CA ARG A 323 -2.40 -19.33 0.55
C ARG A 323 -1.23 -20.17 1.04
N VAL A 324 -0.02 -19.75 0.71
CA VAL A 324 1.18 -20.35 1.30
C VAL A 324 1.51 -19.60 2.58
N ILE A 325 1.62 -20.31 3.70
CA ILE A 325 2.05 -19.73 4.97
C ILE A 325 3.56 -19.97 5.09
N PRO A 326 4.39 -18.94 5.28
CA PRO A 326 5.82 -19.11 5.42
C PRO A 326 6.18 -19.99 6.63
N PRO A 327 7.22 -20.85 6.55
CA PRO A 327 7.58 -21.78 7.63
C PRO A 327 8.10 -21.10 8.91
N ARG A 328 8.42 -19.81 8.85
CA ARG A 328 8.75 -18.96 10.00
C ARG A 328 7.87 -17.73 9.95
N THR A 329 6.85 -17.72 10.78
CA THR A 329 6.09 -16.52 11.09
C THR A 329 6.87 -15.74 12.16
N THR A 330 7.17 -14.48 11.91
CA THR A 330 7.52 -13.54 12.97
C THR A 330 6.38 -13.54 13.99
N THR A 331 6.72 -13.45 15.27
CA THR A 331 5.73 -13.43 16.35
C THR A 331 4.71 -12.33 16.04
N PRO A 332 3.39 -12.61 16.03
CA PRO A 332 2.40 -11.60 15.76
C PRO A 332 2.51 -10.52 16.82
N TYR A 333 2.85 -9.31 16.38
CA TYR A 333 2.83 -8.14 17.25
C TYR A 333 1.40 -7.86 17.69
N PHE A 334 1.23 -7.53 18.97
CA PHE A 334 -0.07 -7.18 19.52
C PHE A 334 -0.64 -5.94 18.81
N LEU A 335 -1.95 -5.93 18.64
CA LEU A 335 -2.72 -4.79 18.12
C LEU A 335 -2.72 -3.65 19.12
#